data_b2aa775dedc466abbfaf6c10356e437b
#
_entry.id   b2aa775dedc466abbfaf6c10356e437b
#
_cell.length_a   1.000
_cell.length_b   1.000
_cell.length_c   1.000
_cell.angle_alpha   90.00
_cell.angle_beta   90.00
_cell.angle_gamma   90.00
#
_symmetry.space_group_name_H-M   'P 1'
#
loop_
_entity.id
_entity.type
_entity.pdbx_description
1 polymer ?
#
loop_
_entity_poly.entity_id
_entity_poly.type
_entity_poly.pdbx_seq_one_letter_code
_entity_poly.pdbx_strand_id
1 'polypeptide(L)'
;MSGHSKFANIKHKKEKNDAAKGKIFTIIGREIAVAVKEGGPDPANNFKLAQVIAKAKANNMPNDTIDRGIKKAAGEGGSVNYKYVTYEGYGPNGIAIIVDALTDNPNRTAANVRSAFTKGQGNVGTPGCVSFMFDKKGLIIIDKEECDMDADDLMMMALDSGAEDFSEEEDCYEIYTEPDQWSEVDAALKEAGVNPVSSEVTMIPQNWVELTDETAIKNLQRTLDLLEDDDDVQAVYHNWDE
;
A
#
# COMPACT_ATOMS: atom_id res chain seq x y z
N MET A 1 11.42 15.81 10.96
CA MET A 1 10.48 15.31 11.99
C MET A 1 9.22 14.69 11.37
N SER A 2 9.34 14.00 10.22
CA SER A 2 8.18 13.36 9.54
C SER A 2 8.06 11.83 9.75
N GLY A 3 8.97 11.24 10.52
CA GLY A 3 9.01 9.78 10.73
C GLY A 3 7.97 9.23 11.71
N HIS A 4 7.54 10.03 12.66
CA HIS A 4 6.58 9.60 13.68
C HIS A 4 5.23 9.18 13.11
N SER A 5 4.74 9.84 12.08
CA SER A 5 3.41 9.60 11.55
C SER A 5 3.31 8.29 10.76
N LYS A 6 4.30 7.95 9.94
CA LYS A 6 4.27 6.71 9.14
C LYS A 6 4.32 5.46 10.01
N PHE A 7 5.23 5.42 10.97
CA PHE A 7 5.39 4.28 11.88
C PHE A 7 4.20 4.15 12.84
N ALA A 8 3.70 5.26 13.40
CA ALA A 8 2.50 5.28 14.23
C ALA A 8 1.28 4.78 13.45
N ASN A 9 1.11 5.20 12.19
CA ASN A 9 0.03 4.75 11.32
C ASN A 9 0.11 3.26 11.01
N ILE A 10 1.31 2.72 10.83
CA ILE A 10 1.52 1.28 10.63
C ILE A 10 1.17 0.52 11.92
N LYS A 11 1.60 0.99 13.11
CA LYS A 11 1.21 0.41 14.40
C LYS A 11 -0.31 0.45 14.59
N HIS A 12 -0.97 1.57 14.35
CA HIS A 12 -2.44 1.71 14.43
C HIS A 12 -3.18 0.85 13.41
N LYS A 13 -2.66 0.73 12.18
CA LYS A 13 -3.21 -0.20 11.18
C LYS A 13 -3.08 -1.67 11.62
N LYS A 14 -2.00 -2.05 12.30
CA LYS A 14 -1.87 -3.39 12.89
C LYS A 14 -2.86 -3.66 14.03
N GLU A 15 -3.21 -2.69 14.83
CA GLU A 15 -4.15 -2.82 15.96
C GLU A 15 -5.63 -2.89 15.53
N LYS A 16 -6.02 -2.24 14.44
CA LYS A 16 -7.37 -2.32 13.82
C LYS A 16 -7.64 -3.66 13.09
N ASN A 17 -6.88 -4.70 13.37
CA ASN A 17 -6.55 -5.82 12.49
C ASN A 17 -7.65 -6.85 12.17
N ASP A 18 -8.82 -6.90 12.83
CA ASP A 18 -9.81 -7.96 12.53
C ASP A 18 -10.83 -7.55 11.44
N ALA A 19 -11.25 -6.30 11.38
CA ALA A 19 -12.03 -5.76 10.26
C ALA A 19 -11.16 -5.56 9.01
N ALA A 20 -9.90 -5.16 9.20
CA ALA A 20 -8.92 -4.98 8.14
C ALA A 20 -8.56 -6.29 7.41
N LYS A 21 -8.54 -7.45 8.10
CA LYS A 21 -8.25 -8.76 7.48
C LYS A 21 -9.25 -9.13 6.38
N GLY A 22 -10.54 -8.86 6.59
CA GLY A 22 -11.58 -9.12 5.58
C GLY A 22 -11.33 -8.32 4.30
N LYS A 23 -10.97 -7.05 4.44
CA LYS A 23 -10.66 -6.18 3.30
C LYS A 23 -9.39 -6.60 2.58
N ILE A 24 -8.29 -6.87 3.31
CA ILE A 24 -7.04 -7.36 2.73
C ILE A 24 -7.29 -8.64 1.91
N PHE A 25 -8.12 -9.56 2.40
CA PHE A 25 -8.47 -10.77 1.66
C PHE A 25 -9.29 -10.48 0.40
N THR A 26 -10.17 -9.47 0.43
CA THR A 26 -10.91 -9.01 -0.76
C THR A 26 -9.97 -8.43 -1.80
N ILE A 27 -9.04 -7.57 -1.39
CA ILE A 27 -8.00 -6.99 -2.23
C ILE A 27 -7.17 -8.09 -2.91
N ILE A 28 -6.58 -8.98 -2.11
CA ILE A 28 -5.76 -10.09 -2.61
C ILE A 28 -6.57 -11.03 -3.52
N GLY A 29 -7.83 -11.31 -3.18
CA GLY A 29 -8.70 -12.12 -4.03
C GLY A 29 -8.93 -11.56 -5.42
N ARG A 30 -9.02 -10.22 -5.55
CA ARG A 30 -9.09 -9.54 -6.85
C ARG A 30 -7.78 -9.59 -7.60
N GLU A 31 -6.65 -9.39 -6.92
CA GLU A 31 -5.31 -9.52 -7.50
C GLU A 31 -5.07 -10.95 -8.03
N ILE A 32 -5.48 -11.99 -7.28
CA ILE A 32 -5.46 -13.39 -7.74
C ILE A 32 -6.27 -13.54 -9.02
N ALA A 33 -7.50 -13.00 -9.06
CA ALA A 33 -8.35 -13.11 -10.25
C ALA A 33 -7.73 -12.47 -11.48
N VAL A 34 -7.10 -11.31 -11.34
CA VAL A 34 -6.38 -10.64 -12.43
C VAL A 34 -5.15 -11.46 -12.86
N ALA A 35 -4.33 -11.90 -11.92
CA ALA A 35 -3.12 -12.66 -12.20
C ALA A 35 -3.44 -13.96 -12.94
N VAL A 36 -4.46 -14.70 -12.50
CA VAL A 36 -4.93 -15.94 -13.18
C VAL A 36 -5.42 -15.66 -14.59
N LYS A 37 -6.15 -14.57 -14.79
CA LYS A 37 -6.68 -14.20 -16.10
C LYS A 37 -5.59 -13.83 -17.09
N GLU A 38 -4.52 -13.18 -16.63
CA GLU A 38 -3.40 -12.72 -17.47
C GLU A 38 -2.42 -13.84 -17.79
N GLY A 39 -2.11 -14.71 -16.83
CA GLY A 39 -1.02 -15.70 -16.97
C GLY A 39 -1.41 -17.15 -16.67
N GLY A 40 -2.71 -17.42 -16.43
CA GLY A 40 -3.19 -18.76 -16.11
C GLY A 40 -3.09 -19.13 -14.62
N PRO A 41 -3.66 -20.28 -14.22
CA PRO A 41 -3.82 -20.66 -12.81
C PRO A 41 -2.61 -21.36 -12.20
N ASP A 42 -1.56 -21.60 -12.96
CA ASP A 42 -0.36 -22.30 -12.48
C ASP A 42 0.70 -21.28 -12.00
N PRO A 43 0.99 -21.19 -10.70
CA PRO A 43 1.98 -20.24 -10.18
C PRO A 43 3.42 -20.55 -10.63
N ALA A 44 3.72 -21.79 -11.05
CA ALA A 44 5.04 -22.12 -11.59
C ALA A 44 5.31 -21.45 -12.94
N ASN A 45 4.26 -21.16 -13.71
CA ASN A 45 4.31 -20.52 -15.02
C ASN A 45 3.78 -19.08 -15.00
N ASN A 46 3.29 -18.60 -13.85
CA ASN A 46 2.71 -17.27 -13.69
C ASN A 46 3.37 -16.53 -12.52
N PHE A 47 4.41 -15.77 -12.83
CA PHE A 47 5.19 -15.04 -11.83
C PHE A 47 4.32 -14.04 -11.01
N LYS A 48 3.40 -13.34 -11.67
CA LYS A 48 2.46 -12.42 -11.00
C LYS A 48 1.60 -13.15 -9.97
N LEU A 49 1.07 -14.33 -10.34
CA LEU A 49 0.28 -15.15 -9.43
C LEU A 49 1.15 -15.65 -8.25
N ALA A 50 2.40 -16.06 -8.51
CA ALA A 50 3.31 -16.48 -7.45
C ALA A 50 3.57 -15.36 -6.43
N GLN A 51 3.77 -14.11 -6.88
CA GLN A 51 3.92 -12.94 -6.01
C GLN A 51 2.64 -12.67 -5.19
N VAL A 52 1.47 -12.72 -5.81
CA VAL A 52 0.19 -12.52 -5.12
C VAL A 52 -0.06 -13.62 -4.08
N ILE A 53 0.30 -14.86 -4.36
CA ILE A 53 0.23 -15.98 -3.39
C ILE A 53 1.18 -15.73 -2.21
N ALA A 54 2.41 -15.25 -2.46
CA ALA A 54 3.35 -14.89 -1.40
C ALA A 54 2.79 -13.77 -0.51
N LYS A 55 2.21 -12.72 -1.10
CA LYS A 55 1.50 -11.64 -0.40
C LYS A 55 0.32 -12.16 0.44
N ALA A 56 -0.47 -13.10 -0.12
CA ALA A 56 -1.59 -13.73 0.58
C ALA A 56 -1.12 -14.50 1.84
N LYS A 57 -0.05 -15.28 1.71
CA LYS A 57 0.54 -16.03 2.83
C LYS A 57 1.12 -15.10 3.90
N ALA A 58 1.80 -14.02 3.51
CA ALA A 58 2.32 -13.01 4.42
C ALA A 58 1.20 -12.32 5.23
N ASN A 59 -0.01 -12.22 4.65
CA ASN A 59 -1.20 -11.70 5.33
C ASN A 59 -2.04 -12.78 6.01
N ASN A 60 -1.48 -13.97 6.23
CA ASN A 60 -2.15 -15.10 6.88
C ASN A 60 -3.47 -15.55 6.21
N MET A 61 -3.58 -15.39 4.88
CA MET A 61 -4.73 -15.92 4.13
C MET A 61 -4.65 -17.44 4.08
N PRO A 62 -5.73 -18.18 4.47
CA PRO A 62 -5.73 -19.63 4.43
C PRO A 62 -5.51 -20.18 3.01
N ASN A 63 -4.70 -21.23 2.89
CA ASN A 63 -4.41 -21.86 1.59
C ASN A 63 -5.69 -22.27 0.84
N ASP A 64 -6.70 -22.80 1.54
CA ASP A 64 -8.00 -23.15 0.93
C ASP A 64 -8.71 -21.92 0.30
N THR A 65 -8.50 -20.74 0.87
CA THR A 65 -9.08 -19.49 0.33
C THR A 65 -8.34 -19.06 -0.94
N ILE A 66 -7.01 -19.19 -0.93
CA ILE A 66 -6.16 -18.93 -2.11
C ILE A 66 -6.54 -19.88 -3.25
N ASP A 67 -6.59 -21.19 -2.96
CA ASP A 67 -6.92 -22.22 -3.96
C ASP A 67 -8.33 -22.03 -4.54
N ARG A 68 -9.31 -21.69 -3.70
CA ARG A 68 -10.66 -21.37 -4.15
C ARG A 68 -10.69 -20.14 -5.04
N GLY A 69 -9.91 -19.10 -4.71
CA GLY A 69 -9.75 -17.90 -5.54
C GLY A 69 -9.20 -18.22 -6.93
N ILE A 70 -8.12 -19.01 -6.98
CA ILE A 70 -7.49 -19.46 -8.24
C ILE A 70 -8.47 -20.30 -9.07
N LYS A 71 -9.11 -21.31 -8.47
CA LYS A 71 -10.10 -22.16 -9.16
C LYS A 71 -11.28 -21.37 -9.69
N LYS A 72 -11.81 -20.42 -8.90
CA LYS A 72 -12.90 -19.54 -9.32
C LYS A 72 -12.51 -18.67 -10.51
N ALA A 73 -11.29 -18.12 -10.49
CA ALA A 73 -10.79 -17.27 -11.56
C ALA A 73 -10.49 -18.05 -12.86
N ALA A 74 -10.04 -19.32 -12.74
CA ALA A 74 -9.75 -20.20 -13.87
C ALA A 74 -11.00 -20.85 -14.51
N GLY A 75 -12.13 -20.89 -13.80
CA GLY A 75 -13.36 -21.51 -14.28
C GLY A 75 -14.12 -20.63 -15.28
N GLU A 76 -14.99 -21.26 -16.09
CA GLU A 76 -15.84 -20.55 -17.07
C GLU A 76 -16.81 -19.51 -16.45
N GLY A 77 -17.06 -19.59 -15.13
CA GLY A 77 -17.83 -18.60 -14.35
C GLY A 77 -17.02 -17.36 -13.93
N GLY A 78 -15.72 -17.31 -14.23
CA GLY A 78 -14.80 -16.21 -13.86
C GLY A 78 -14.84 -15.00 -14.80
N SER A 79 -16.03 -14.63 -15.31
CA SER A 79 -16.19 -13.52 -16.26
C SER A 79 -16.02 -12.12 -15.67
N VAL A 80 -15.69 -11.98 -14.38
CA VAL A 80 -15.47 -10.67 -13.78
C VAL A 80 -14.19 -10.07 -14.35
N ASN A 81 -14.36 -8.91 -15.00
CA ASN A 81 -13.28 -8.22 -15.67
C ASN A 81 -12.83 -7.03 -14.83
N TYR A 82 -11.88 -7.26 -13.93
CA TYR A 82 -11.31 -6.20 -13.12
C TYR A 82 -10.41 -5.28 -13.96
N LYS A 83 -10.47 -3.98 -13.66
CA LYS A 83 -9.65 -2.94 -14.27
C LYS A 83 -8.95 -2.15 -13.18
N TYR A 84 -7.68 -1.89 -13.36
CA TYR A 84 -6.95 -0.90 -12.55
C TYR A 84 -7.35 0.50 -12.98
N VAL A 85 -7.67 1.33 -12.01
CA VAL A 85 -8.01 2.74 -12.21
C VAL A 85 -7.38 3.56 -11.08
N THR A 86 -6.67 4.62 -11.43
CA THR A 86 -6.13 5.57 -10.46
C THR A 86 -6.96 6.85 -10.49
N TYR A 87 -7.35 7.33 -9.32
CA TYR A 87 -7.98 8.62 -9.14
C TYR A 87 -7.03 9.52 -8.39
N GLU A 88 -7.04 10.80 -8.77
CA GLU A 88 -6.19 11.82 -8.19
C GLU A 88 -7.05 13.01 -7.75
N GLY A 89 -6.66 13.68 -6.67
CA GLY A 89 -7.42 14.83 -6.21
C GLY A 89 -6.77 15.50 -5.01
N TYR A 90 -7.48 16.50 -4.53
CA TYR A 90 -7.07 17.28 -3.38
C TYR A 90 -8.08 17.16 -2.25
N GLY A 91 -7.60 16.89 -1.06
CA GLY A 91 -8.31 17.02 0.19
C GLY A 91 -8.32 18.48 0.70
N PRO A 92 -8.78 18.69 1.95
CA PRO A 92 -8.74 19.99 2.61
C PRO A 92 -7.33 20.59 2.60
N ASN A 93 -7.25 21.91 2.49
CA ASN A 93 -5.99 22.68 2.50
C ASN A 93 -4.96 22.23 1.45
N GLY A 94 -5.42 21.59 0.36
CA GLY A 94 -4.55 21.19 -0.73
C GLY A 94 -3.75 19.91 -0.51
N ILE A 95 -4.13 19.08 0.45
CA ILE A 95 -3.53 17.75 0.62
C ILE A 95 -3.71 16.95 -0.67
N ALA A 96 -2.60 16.53 -1.27
CA ALA A 96 -2.61 15.68 -2.45
C ALA A 96 -2.99 14.24 -2.07
N ILE A 97 -3.91 13.63 -2.84
CA ILE A 97 -4.38 12.26 -2.59
C ILE A 97 -4.40 11.49 -3.90
N ILE A 98 -3.77 10.30 -3.90
CA ILE A 98 -3.85 9.30 -4.96
C ILE A 98 -4.64 8.10 -4.45
N VAL A 99 -5.56 7.59 -5.26
CA VAL A 99 -6.39 6.43 -4.94
C VAL A 99 -6.23 5.40 -6.04
N ASP A 100 -5.59 4.29 -5.74
CA ASP A 100 -5.51 3.14 -6.62
C ASP A 100 -6.67 2.19 -6.37
N ALA A 101 -7.39 1.84 -7.41
CA ALA A 101 -8.55 0.97 -7.35
C ALA A 101 -8.44 -0.20 -8.34
N LEU A 102 -8.99 -1.34 -7.96
CA LEU A 102 -9.17 -2.51 -8.80
C LEU A 102 -10.65 -2.90 -8.80
N THR A 103 -11.34 -2.60 -9.89
CA THR A 103 -12.80 -2.66 -9.95
C THR A 103 -13.33 -3.38 -11.18
N ASP A 104 -14.46 -4.03 -11.01
CA ASP A 104 -15.29 -4.57 -12.10
C ASP A 104 -16.28 -3.53 -12.65
N ASN A 105 -16.47 -2.40 -11.94
CA ASN A 105 -17.38 -1.34 -12.35
C ASN A 105 -16.78 0.06 -12.11
N PRO A 106 -15.98 0.59 -13.07
CA PRO A 106 -15.33 1.90 -12.94
C PRO A 106 -16.29 3.06 -12.66
N ASN A 107 -17.55 2.98 -13.15
CA ASN A 107 -18.52 4.05 -12.91
C ASN A 107 -18.98 4.09 -11.44
N ARG A 108 -19.22 2.93 -10.83
CA ARG A 108 -19.51 2.81 -9.40
C ARG A 108 -18.37 3.36 -8.57
N THR A 109 -17.16 2.90 -8.84
CA THR A 109 -15.97 3.32 -8.10
C THR A 109 -15.71 4.82 -8.24
N ALA A 110 -15.83 5.37 -9.45
CA ALA A 110 -15.71 6.82 -9.66
C ALA A 110 -16.74 7.63 -8.86
N ALA A 111 -17.99 7.14 -8.75
CA ALA A 111 -19.02 7.79 -7.95
C ALA A 111 -18.70 7.74 -6.45
N ASN A 112 -18.24 6.58 -5.96
CA ASN A 112 -17.85 6.40 -4.56
C ASN A 112 -16.66 7.29 -4.18
N VAL A 113 -15.60 7.30 -5.01
CA VAL A 113 -14.40 8.14 -4.80
C VAL A 113 -14.78 9.62 -4.78
N ARG A 114 -15.57 10.11 -5.75
CA ARG A 114 -16.05 11.50 -5.74
C ARG A 114 -16.87 11.83 -4.50
N SER A 115 -17.72 10.90 -4.07
CA SER A 115 -18.51 11.07 -2.84
C SER A 115 -17.64 11.17 -1.61
N ALA A 116 -16.59 10.35 -1.48
CA ALA A 116 -15.64 10.39 -0.37
C ALA A 116 -14.93 11.75 -0.31
N PHE A 117 -14.37 12.20 -1.42
CA PHE A 117 -13.72 13.52 -1.50
C PHE A 117 -14.69 14.66 -1.14
N THR A 118 -15.88 14.67 -1.73
CA THR A 118 -16.89 15.72 -1.48
C THR A 118 -17.32 15.78 -0.01
N LYS A 119 -17.51 14.62 0.63
CA LYS A 119 -17.88 14.54 2.05
C LYS A 119 -16.80 15.06 3.00
N GLY A 120 -15.54 15.00 2.57
CA GLY A 120 -14.40 15.57 3.28
C GLY A 120 -13.97 16.95 2.77
N GLN A 121 -14.83 17.65 2.02
CA GLN A 121 -14.56 18.99 1.46
C GLN A 121 -13.36 19.04 0.49
N GLY A 122 -13.03 17.90 -0.11
CA GLY A 122 -12.05 17.82 -1.19
C GLY A 122 -12.72 17.67 -2.56
N ASN A 123 -11.91 17.47 -3.58
CA ASN A 123 -12.39 17.23 -4.94
C ASN A 123 -11.45 16.31 -5.72
N VAL A 124 -12.03 15.46 -6.56
CA VAL A 124 -11.29 14.68 -7.54
C VAL A 124 -10.90 15.57 -8.71
N GLY A 125 -9.62 15.54 -9.06
CA GLY A 125 -9.07 16.28 -10.19
C GLY A 125 -8.98 15.46 -11.47
N THR A 126 -8.21 15.96 -12.42
CA THR A 126 -7.87 15.23 -13.64
C THR A 126 -6.68 14.29 -13.39
N PRO A 127 -6.56 13.18 -14.14
CA PRO A 127 -5.37 12.34 -14.07
C PRO A 127 -4.08 13.15 -14.26
N GLY A 128 -3.07 12.92 -13.41
CA GLY A 128 -1.82 13.65 -13.43
C GLY A 128 -1.80 14.94 -12.59
N CYS A 129 -2.90 15.28 -11.89
CA CYS A 129 -2.96 16.54 -11.15
C CYS A 129 -2.15 16.53 -9.85
N VAL A 130 -1.85 15.37 -9.28
CA VAL A 130 -1.04 15.23 -8.05
C VAL A 130 0.06 14.18 -8.15
N SER A 131 0.02 13.25 -9.11
CA SER A 131 0.98 12.14 -9.20
C SER A 131 2.43 12.61 -9.36
N PHE A 132 2.67 13.79 -9.96
CA PHE A 132 4.00 14.38 -10.07
C PHE A 132 4.61 14.81 -8.73
N MET A 133 3.81 14.85 -7.66
CA MET A 133 4.25 15.17 -6.29
C MET A 133 4.72 13.94 -5.51
N PHE A 134 4.67 12.76 -6.12
CA PHE A 134 5.00 11.50 -5.49
C PHE A 134 6.02 10.74 -6.33
N ASP A 135 6.95 10.06 -5.64
CA ASP A 135 7.90 9.13 -6.23
C ASP A 135 7.52 7.70 -5.85
N LYS A 136 7.57 6.80 -6.82
CA LYS A 136 7.35 5.38 -6.55
C LYS A 136 8.66 4.76 -6.07
N LYS A 137 8.70 4.30 -4.82
CA LYS A 137 9.89 3.74 -4.15
C LYS A 137 9.55 2.46 -3.40
N GLY A 138 10.54 1.61 -3.20
CA GLY A 138 10.49 0.61 -2.14
C GLY A 138 10.71 1.30 -0.80
N LEU A 139 9.88 0.99 0.18
CA LEU A 139 9.98 1.47 1.55
C LEU A 139 9.99 0.27 2.50
N ILE A 140 11.04 0.17 3.31
CA ILE A 140 11.18 -0.86 4.33
C ILE A 140 11.29 -0.15 5.68
N ILE A 141 10.40 -0.48 6.61
CA ILE A 141 10.36 0.13 7.95
C ILE A 141 10.68 -0.93 8.98
N ILE A 142 11.64 -0.63 9.86
CA ILE A 142 12.14 -1.51 10.90
C ILE A 142 11.93 -0.82 12.24
N ASP A 143 11.26 -1.50 13.19
CA ASP A 143 11.10 -1.03 14.57
C ASP A 143 12.44 -1.12 15.29
N LYS A 144 12.90 -0.01 15.89
CA LYS A 144 14.15 0.02 16.66
C LYS A 144 14.13 -0.89 17.89
N GLU A 145 12.95 -1.04 18.52
CA GLU A 145 12.79 -1.90 19.69
C GLU A 145 12.91 -3.40 19.35
N GLU A 146 12.61 -3.77 18.10
CA GLU A 146 12.66 -5.15 17.61
C GLU A 146 13.94 -5.45 16.79
N CYS A 147 14.86 -4.47 16.64
CA CYS A 147 16.07 -4.60 15.86
C CYS A 147 17.29 -4.75 16.78
N ASP A 148 17.91 -5.94 16.77
CA ASP A 148 19.13 -6.22 17.55
C ASP A 148 20.42 -5.70 16.87
N MET A 149 20.33 -5.23 15.61
CA MET A 149 21.46 -4.75 14.81
C MET A 149 21.73 -3.28 15.11
N ASP A 150 22.99 -2.90 15.21
CA ASP A 150 23.42 -1.51 15.33
C ASP A 150 23.02 -0.70 14.09
N ALA A 151 22.69 0.59 14.28
CA ALA A 151 22.23 1.46 13.20
C ALA A 151 23.25 1.60 12.04
N ASP A 152 24.52 1.70 12.37
CA ASP A 152 25.60 1.85 11.36
C ASP A 152 25.78 0.55 10.56
N ASP A 153 25.71 -0.60 11.21
CA ASP A 153 25.77 -1.92 10.57
C ASP A 153 24.54 -2.17 9.68
N LEU A 154 23.35 -1.79 10.16
CA LEU A 154 22.10 -1.90 9.39
C LEU A 154 22.14 -1.00 8.15
N MET A 155 22.60 0.25 8.30
CA MET A 155 22.75 1.19 7.20
C MET A 155 23.71 0.66 6.14
N MET A 156 24.92 0.20 6.56
CA MET A 156 25.90 -0.37 5.64
C MET A 156 25.34 -1.57 4.88
N MET A 157 24.69 -2.49 5.58
CA MET A 157 24.06 -3.65 4.96
C MET A 157 22.99 -3.26 3.95
N ALA A 158 22.11 -2.32 4.29
CA ALA A 158 21.05 -1.86 3.40
C ALA A 158 21.62 -1.25 2.12
N LEU A 159 22.60 -0.35 2.25
CA LEU A 159 23.26 0.31 1.11
C LEU A 159 24.01 -0.70 0.24
N ASP A 160 24.76 -1.63 0.83
CA ASP A 160 25.50 -2.68 0.11
C ASP A 160 24.55 -3.63 -0.64
N SER A 161 23.31 -3.79 -0.16
CA SER A 161 22.27 -4.62 -0.78
C SER A 161 21.47 -3.89 -1.87
N GLY A 162 21.72 -2.60 -2.10
CA GLY A 162 21.10 -1.80 -3.16
C GLY A 162 20.04 -0.80 -2.68
N ALA A 163 19.99 -0.48 -1.38
CA ALA A 163 19.21 0.64 -0.90
C ALA A 163 19.74 1.98 -1.44
N GLU A 164 18.84 2.89 -1.73
CA GLU A 164 19.16 4.23 -2.23
C GLU A 164 19.43 5.20 -1.07
N ASP A 165 18.65 5.05 0.01
CA ASP A 165 18.74 5.93 1.18
C ASP A 165 18.34 5.19 2.45
N PHE A 166 18.85 5.71 3.58
CA PHE A 166 18.57 5.21 4.92
C PHE A 166 18.31 6.40 5.86
N SER A 167 17.17 6.39 6.52
CA SER A 167 16.81 7.39 7.53
C SER A 167 16.67 6.75 8.90
N GLU A 168 17.29 7.37 9.89
CA GLU A 168 17.11 7.03 11.29
C GLU A 168 16.11 8.00 11.92
N GLU A 169 14.92 7.48 12.22
CA GLU A 169 13.86 8.21 12.91
C GLU A 169 13.88 7.91 14.42
N GLU A 170 13.00 8.52 15.22
CA GLU A 170 13.00 8.34 16.69
C GLU A 170 12.76 6.87 17.06
N ASP A 171 11.72 6.23 16.51
CA ASP A 171 11.28 4.88 16.88
C ASP A 171 11.56 3.83 15.80
N CYS A 172 12.01 4.21 14.61
CA CYS A 172 12.20 3.29 13.49
C CYS A 172 13.40 3.66 12.60
N TYR A 173 13.77 2.71 11.75
CA TYR A 173 14.61 2.94 10.58
C TYR A 173 13.76 2.87 9.33
N GLU A 174 13.95 3.80 8.41
CA GLU A 174 13.32 3.80 7.08
C GLU A 174 14.39 3.58 6.01
N ILE A 175 14.22 2.55 5.20
CA ILE A 175 15.12 2.21 4.09
C ILE A 175 14.37 2.42 2.80
N TYR A 176 14.94 3.22 1.90
CA TYR A 176 14.38 3.55 0.60
C TYR A 176 15.15 2.86 -0.51
N THR A 177 14.44 2.35 -1.50
CA THR A 177 15.03 1.66 -2.66
C THR A 177 14.34 2.11 -3.94
N GLU A 178 14.99 1.91 -5.08
CA GLU A 178 14.25 1.84 -6.34
C GLU A 178 13.26 0.65 -6.31
N PRO A 179 12.11 0.76 -7.01
CA PRO A 179 11.07 -0.28 -6.95
C PRO A 179 11.53 -1.67 -7.37
N ASP A 180 12.49 -1.77 -8.28
CA ASP A 180 13.06 -3.03 -8.78
C ASP A 180 14.12 -3.62 -7.85
N GLN A 181 14.76 -2.81 -7.00
CA GLN A 181 15.74 -3.25 -6.01
C GLN A 181 15.11 -3.66 -4.67
N TRP A 182 13.86 -3.25 -4.42
CA TRP A 182 13.18 -3.48 -3.15
C TRP A 182 13.21 -4.94 -2.68
N SER A 183 12.94 -5.89 -3.56
CA SER A 183 12.87 -7.31 -3.18
C SER A 183 14.22 -7.89 -2.80
N GLU A 184 15.32 -7.40 -3.36
CA GLU A 184 16.69 -7.82 -3.06
C GLU A 184 17.12 -7.32 -1.69
N VAL A 185 16.87 -6.05 -1.40
CA VAL A 185 17.16 -5.45 -0.09
C VAL A 185 16.32 -6.09 1.03
N ASP A 186 15.01 -6.30 0.80
CA ASP A 186 14.12 -6.97 1.75
C ASP A 186 14.57 -8.40 2.07
N ALA A 187 15.00 -9.15 1.04
CA ALA A 187 15.53 -10.49 1.22
C ALA A 187 16.85 -10.51 2.01
N ALA A 188 17.78 -9.61 1.71
CA ALA A 188 19.05 -9.50 2.42
C ALA A 188 18.87 -9.18 3.90
N LEU A 189 17.97 -8.25 4.24
CA LEU A 189 17.63 -7.90 5.62
C LEU A 189 17.07 -9.10 6.38
N LYS A 190 16.12 -9.84 5.79
CA LYS A 190 15.52 -11.04 6.38
C LYS A 190 16.53 -12.16 6.58
N GLU A 191 17.46 -12.36 5.64
CA GLU A 191 18.53 -13.33 5.74
C GLU A 191 19.50 -13.01 6.90
N ALA A 192 19.71 -11.73 7.17
CA ALA A 192 20.48 -11.25 8.32
C ALA A 192 19.71 -11.27 9.64
N GLY A 193 18.46 -11.72 9.65
CA GLY A 193 17.61 -11.81 10.85
C GLY A 193 16.85 -10.53 11.19
N VAL A 194 16.91 -9.50 10.35
CA VAL A 194 16.14 -8.27 10.53
C VAL A 194 14.73 -8.48 9.97
N ASN A 195 13.71 -8.24 10.81
CA ASN A 195 12.32 -8.42 10.44
C ASN A 195 11.62 -7.06 10.28
N PRO A 196 11.34 -6.61 9.05
CA PRO A 196 10.63 -5.35 8.85
C PRO A 196 9.20 -5.38 9.41
N VAL A 197 8.78 -4.26 9.97
CA VAL A 197 7.37 -4.03 10.37
C VAL A 197 6.49 -3.82 9.14
N SER A 198 7.05 -3.15 8.13
CA SER A 198 6.45 -2.96 6.82
C SER A 198 7.52 -3.03 5.73
N SER A 199 7.21 -3.63 4.61
CA SER A 199 8.09 -3.72 3.45
C SER A 199 7.24 -3.80 2.19
N GLU A 200 7.23 -2.73 1.39
CA GLU A 200 6.39 -2.62 0.21
C GLU A 200 6.92 -1.60 -0.79
N VAL A 201 6.47 -1.71 -2.03
CA VAL A 201 6.65 -0.65 -3.04
C VAL A 201 5.44 0.29 -2.94
N THR A 202 5.70 1.56 -2.66
CA THR A 202 4.67 2.56 -2.35
C THR A 202 4.94 3.90 -3.04
N MET A 203 4.01 4.84 -2.92
CA MET A 203 4.15 6.20 -3.41
C MET A 203 4.60 7.10 -2.25
N ILE A 204 5.77 7.70 -2.37
CA ILE A 204 6.36 8.58 -1.36
C ILE A 204 6.17 10.03 -1.81
N PRO A 205 5.51 10.89 -1.03
CA PRO A 205 5.40 12.30 -1.37
C PRO A 205 6.76 13.00 -1.28
N GLN A 206 7.06 13.85 -2.26
CA GLN A 206 8.26 14.68 -2.29
C GLN A 206 8.23 15.80 -1.22
N ASN A 207 7.03 16.22 -0.82
CA ASN A 207 6.80 17.23 0.21
C ASN A 207 5.62 16.84 1.08
N TRP A 208 5.78 16.96 2.38
CA TRP A 208 4.75 16.73 3.38
C TRP A 208 4.05 18.05 3.74
N VAL A 209 2.77 17.97 4.07
CA VAL A 209 1.92 19.13 4.43
C VAL A 209 1.30 18.87 5.81
N GLU A 210 1.67 19.69 6.78
CA GLU A 210 1.08 19.68 8.11
C GLU A 210 -0.29 20.38 8.10
N LEU A 211 -1.28 19.82 8.80
CA LEU A 211 -2.58 20.44 9.04
C LEU A 211 -2.69 20.84 10.49
N THR A 212 -3.05 22.10 10.74
CA THR A 212 -3.26 22.66 12.08
C THR A 212 -4.74 22.95 12.40
N ASP A 213 -5.59 23.02 11.36
CA ASP A 213 -7.03 23.21 11.53
C ASP A 213 -7.75 21.90 11.83
N GLU A 214 -8.33 21.79 13.03
CA GLU A 214 -9.07 20.59 13.46
C GLU A 214 -10.21 20.19 12.53
N THR A 215 -10.85 21.16 11.86
CA THR A 215 -11.93 20.86 10.91
C THR A 215 -11.38 20.24 9.63
N ALA A 216 -10.26 20.75 9.14
CA ALA A 216 -9.56 20.20 7.98
C ALA A 216 -9.07 18.77 8.27
N ILE A 217 -8.48 18.55 9.45
CA ILE A 217 -8.04 17.22 9.90
C ILE A 217 -9.21 16.23 9.92
N LYS A 218 -10.33 16.57 10.57
CA LYS A 218 -11.53 15.71 10.62
C LYS A 218 -12.10 15.41 9.23
N ASN A 219 -12.11 16.41 8.36
CA ASN A 219 -12.60 16.23 6.99
C ASN A 219 -11.66 15.33 6.17
N LEU A 220 -10.35 15.48 6.33
CA LEU A 220 -9.37 14.62 5.67
C LEU A 220 -9.48 13.18 6.16
N GLN A 221 -9.48 12.96 7.48
CA GLN A 221 -9.66 11.63 8.08
C GLN A 221 -10.92 10.95 7.55
N ARG A 222 -12.05 11.71 7.49
CA ARG A 222 -13.29 11.20 6.91
C ARG A 222 -13.15 10.78 5.45
N THR A 223 -12.38 11.53 4.65
CA THR A 223 -12.11 11.17 3.25
C THR A 223 -11.33 9.88 3.20
N LEU A 224 -10.23 9.77 3.97
CA LEU A 224 -9.37 8.60 4.00
C LEU A 224 -10.14 7.36 4.47
N ASP A 225 -10.91 7.45 5.56
CA ASP A 225 -11.73 6.35 6.06
C ASP A 225 -12.73 5.84 5.01
N LEU A 226 -13.45 6.76 4.32
CA LEU A 226 -14.41 6.39 3.29
C LEU A 226 -13.76 5.75 2.05
N LEU A 227 -12.55 6.15 1.70
CA LEU A 227 -11.77 5.53 0.63
C LEU A 227 -11.23 4.17 1.07
N GLU A 228 -10.69 4.10 2.28
CA GLU A 228 -10.18 2.84 2.82
C GLU A 228 -11.29 1.80 3.06
N ASP A 229 -12.54 2.21 3.32
CA ASP A 229 -13.69 1.30 3.47
C ASP A 229 -14.24 0.78 2.13
N ASP A 230 -13.91 1.42 1.00
CA ASP A 230 -14.39 0.96 -0.32
C ASP A 230 -13.63 -0.31 -0.75
N ASP A 231 -14.37 -1.38 -1.05
CA ASP A 231 -13.82 -2.67 -1.49
C ASP A 231 -13.06 -2.59 -2.84
N ASP A 232 -13.35 -1.58 -3.66
CA ASP A 232 -12.69 -1.40 -4.95
C ASP A 232 -11.33 -0.71 -4.78
N VAL A 233 -11.09 -0.01 -3.66
CA VAL A 233 -9.84 0.69 -3.38
C VAL A 233 -8.77 -0.28 -2.86
N GLN A 234 -7.61 -0.26 -3.51
CA GLN A 234 -6.45 -1.08 -3.18
C GLN A 234 -5.48 -0.35 -2.26
N ALA A 235 -5.24 0.92 -2.55
CA ALA A 235 -4.33 1.78 -1.79
C ALA A 235 -4.76 3.24 -1.87
N VAL A 236 -4.45 4.00 -0.82
CA VAL A 236 -4.61 5.45 -0.75
C VAL A 236 -3.27 6.03 -0.31
N TYR A 237 -2.76 6.97 -1.09
CA TYR A 237 -1.53 7.69 -0.79
C TYR A 237 -1.83 9.17 -0.62
N HIS A 238 -1.19 9.83 0.31
CA HIS A 238 -1.37 11.26 0.58
C HIS A 238 -0.09 11.89 1.12
N ASN A 239 -0.01 13.20 1.03
CA ASN A 239 1.13 13.97 1.53
C ASN A 239 0.84 14.71 2.84
N TRP A 240 -0.18 14.27 3.58
CA TRP A 240 -0.47 14.80 4.91
C TRP A 240 0.55 14.27 5.92
N ASP A 241 1.18 15.19 6.65
CA ASP A 241 2.04 14.93 7.81
C ASP A 241 1.16 14.96 9.07
N GLU A 242 0.91 13.79 9.68
CA GLU A 242 0.00 13.63 10.83
C GLU A 242 0.65 14.05 12.16
#